data_b1481c6a52fd77a91975e2d795dc40a8
#
_entry.id   b1481c6a52fd77a91975e2d795dc40a8
#
_cell.length_a   1.000
_cell.length_b   1.000
_cell.length_c   1.000
_cell.angle_alpha   90.00
_cell.angle_beta   90.00
_cell.angle_gamma   90.00
#
_symmetry.space_group_name_H-M   'P 1'
#
loop_
_entity.id
_entity.type
_entity.pdbx_description
1 polymer ?
#
loop_
_entity_poly.entity_id
_entity_poly.type
_entity_poly.pdbx_seq_one_letter_code
_entity_poly.pdbx_strand_id
1 'polypeptide(L)'
;MSASGICRALFVICLALAWSPIARAEEYPTRTIKMIVPTGAGGITDILARLVGKSISEQLGQPVIIDNRTGAGGTLGTRAVVQAEPDGYTLLMVFPSHAANPALYAKLPYDSEKDFAPISMVTKVSEILLVPNTSPAKSVTELVELARKEPLNYASVGVGSLAHLAPP
;
A
#
# COMPACT_ATOMS: atom_id res chain seq x y z
N MET A 1 -2.35 -64.86 -4.65
CA MET A 1 -2.86 -63.91 -3.61
C MET A 1 -4.38 -64.15 -3.47
N SER A 2 -4.81 -64.53 -2.27
CA SER A 2 -6.23 -64.85 -2.01
C SER A 2 -7.09 -63.56 -2.08
N ALA A 3 -8.27 -63.65 -2.71
CA ALA A 3 -9.20 -62.55 -2.81
C ALA A 3 -9.55 -61.88 -1.47
N SER A 4 -9.49 -62.63 -0.37
CA SER A 4 -9.66 -62.13 1.00
C SER A 4 -8.55 -61.19 1.47
N GLY A 5 -7.33 -61.34 0.96
CA GLY A 5 -6.22 -60.44 1.29
C GLY A 5 -6.32 -59.09 0.61
N ILE A 6 -6.80 -59.07 -0.63
CA ILE A 6 -7.03 -57.82 -1.41
C ILE A 6 -8.16 -57.00 -0.79
N CYS A 7 -9.27 -57.65 -0.39
CA CYS A 7 -10.41 -56.95 0.26
C CYS A 7 -10.00 -56.36 1.61
N ARG A 8 -9.17 -57.05 2.42
CA ARG A 8 -8.67 -56.49 3.69
C ARG A 8 -7.72 -55.31 3.48
N ALA A 9 -6.85 -55.38 2.48
CA ALA A 9 -5.93 -54.27 2.16
C ALA A 9 -6.72 -53.02 1.66
N LEU A 10 -7.71 -53.20 0.80
CA LEU A 10 -8.56 -52.10 0.35
C LEU A 10 -9.37 -51.45 1.50
N PHE A 11 -9.88 -52.28 2.43
CA PHE A 11 -10.62 -51.74 3.59
C PHE A 11 -9.73 -50.90 4.52
N VAL A 12 -8.48 -51.34 4.76
CA VAL A 12 -7.50 -50.59 5.56
C VAL A 12 -7.14 -49.27 4.87
N ILE A 13 -6.94 -49.27 3.55
CA ILE A 13 -6.64 -48.07 2.77
C ILE A 13 -7.82 -47.08 2.82
N CYS A 14 -9.05 -47.55 2.67
CA CYS A 14 -10.24 -46.69 2.80
C CYS A 14 -10.38 -46.09 4.22
N LEU A 15 -10.07 -46.87 5.25
CA LEU A 15 -10.10 -46.39 6.64
C LEU A 15 -9.01 -45.35 6.91
N ALA A 16 -7.81 -45.51 6.33
CA ALA A 16 -6.71 -44.54 6.45
C ALA A 16 -7.02 -43.22 5.72
N LEU A 17 -7.69 -43.28 4.56
CA LEU A 17 -8.12 -42.10 3.83
C LEU A 17 -9.27 -41.33 4.53
N ALA A 18 -10.12 -42.02 5.30
CA ALA A 18 -11.19 -41.41 6.07
C ALA A 18 -10.67 -40.62 7.29
N TRP A 19 -9.44 -40.88 7.74
CA TRP A 19 -8.80 -40.17 8.85
C TRP A 19 -7.85 -39.08 8.41
N SER A 20 -7.81 -38.74 7.14
CA SER A 20 -7.05 -37.54 6.72
C SER A 20 -7.65 -36.32 7.40
N PRO A 21 -6.89 -35.56 8.19
CA PRO A 21 -7.38 -34.34 8.76
C PRO A 21 -7.80 -33.44 7.60
N ILE A 22 -9.08 -33.09 7.56
CA ILE A 22 -9.57 -32.06 6.64
C ILE A 22 -8.78 -30.80 6.98
N ALA A 23 -7.84 -30.41 6.13
CA ALA A 23 -7.14 -29.14 6.26
C ALA A 23 -8.22 -28.05 6.20
N ARG A 24 -8.68 -27.61 7.38
CA ARG A 24 -9.50 -26.41 7.46
C ARG A 24 -8.62 -25.27 7.03
N ALA A 25 -8.98 -24.61 5.94
CA ALA A 25 -8.43 -23.29 5.65
C ALA A 25 -8.66 -22.43 6.89
N GLU A 26 -7.60 -21.88 7.45
CA GLU A 26 -7.68 -21.01 8.60
C GLU A 26 -8.57 -19.83 8.21
N GLU A 27 -9.60 -19.55 9.02
CA GLU A 27 -10.57 -18.51 8.73
C GLU A 27 -9.83 -17.16 8.79
N TYR A 28 -9.68 -16.48 7.65
CA TYR A 28 -9.01 -15.18 7.58
C TYR A 28 -10.05 -14.06 7.47
N PRO A 29 -9.90 -12.96 8.24
CA PRO A 29 -8.92 -12.70 9.30
C PRO A 29 -9.40 -13.16 10.68
N THR A 30 -8.49 -13.69 11.53
CA THR A 30 -8.77 -14.09 12.93
C THR A 30 -8.25 -13.07 13.94
N ARG A 31 -7.52 -12.05 13.50
CA ARG A 31 -6.91 -11.02 14.35
C ARG A 31 -6.88 -9.67 13.66
N THR A 32 -6.53 -8.65 14.41
CA THR A 32 -6.40 -7.27 13.93
C THR A 32 -5.49 -7.16 12.71
N ILE A 33 -5.96 -6.44 11.70
CA ILE A 33 -5.20 -6.07 10.50
C ILE A 33 -4.55 -4.71 10.76
N LYS A 34 -3.28 -4.56 10.39
CA LYS A 34 -2.56 -3.30 10.45
C LYS A 34 -2.44 -2.70 9.04
N MET A 35 -2.83 -1.45 8.86
CA MET A 35 -2.64 -0.71 7.62
C MET A 35 -1.60 0.40 7.85
N ILE A 36 -0.42 0.24 7.26
CA ILE A 36 0.66 1.23 7.32
C ILE A 36 0.40 2.31 6.26
N VAL A 37 0.45 3.56 6.72
CA VAL A 37 0.27 4.76 5.90
C VAL A 37 1.57 5.55 5.96
N PRO A 38 2.36 5.64 4.89
CA PRO A 38 3.68 6.27 4.89
C PRO A 38 3.64 7.80 4.80
N THR A 39 2.53 8.39 5.23
CA THR A 39 2.31 9.85 5.29
C THR A 39 1.79 10.26 6.66
N GLY A 40 1.88 11.57 6.94
CA GLY A 40 1.36 12.14 8.19
C GLY A 40 -0.15 11.94 8.36
N ALA A 41 -0.57 11.84 9.61
CA ALA A 41 -1.98 11.80 9.97
C ALA A 41 -2.70 13.09 9.52
N GLY A 42 -3.97 12.96 9.10
CA GLY A 42 -4.79 14.06 8.59
C GLY A 42 -4.57 14.42 7.12
N GLY A 43 -3.57 13.85 6.44
CA GLY A 43 -3.41 13.98 4.99
C GLY A 43 -4.42 13.13 4.22
N ILE A 44 -4.55 13.39 2.90
CA ILE A 44 -5.54 12.69 2.05
C ILE A 44 -5.36 11.16 2.09
N THR A 45 -4.11 10.66 2.11
CA THR A 45 -3.83 9.22 2.19
C THR A 45 -4.31 8.62 3.51
N ASP A 46 -4.14 9.34 4.63
CA ASP A 46 -4.60 8.90 5.95
C ASP A 46 -6.13 8.88 6.02
N ILE A 47 -6.80 9.90 5.50
CA ILE A 47 -8.27 9.98 5.43
C ILE A 47 -8.81 8.79 4.62
N LEU A 48 -8.25 8.53 3.46
CA LEU A 48 -8.64 7.39 2.62
C LEU A 48 -8.35 6.05 3.31
N ALA A 49 -7.20 5.91 3.97
CA ALA A 49 -6.87 4.71 4.72
C ALA A 49 -7.87 4.43 5.85
N ARG A 50 -8.32 5.47 6.55
CA ARG A 50 -9.34 5.33 7.61
C ARG A 50 -10.70 4.95 7.05
N LEU A 51 -11.11 5.52 5.93
CA LEU A 51 -12.37 5.16 5.25
C LEU A 51 -12.35 3.71 4.77
N VAL A 52 -11.30 3.32 4.07
CA VAL A 52 -11.13 1.94 3.57
C VAL A 52 -10.98 0.96 4.73
N GLY A 53 -10.15 1.30 5.73
CA GLY A 53 -9.94 0.47 6.91
C GLY A 53 -11.22 0.23 7.71
N LYS A 54 -12.08 1.26 7.84
CA LYS A 54 -13.40 1.12 8.44
C LYS A 54 -14.27 0.12 7.66
N SER A 55 -14.36 0.30 6.34
CA SER A 55 -15.15 -0.59 5.48
C SER A 55 -14.65 -2.04 5.51
N ILE A 56 -13.33 -2.25 5.49
CA ILE A 56 -12.73 -3.59 5.62
C ILE A 56 -13.06 -4.19 6.99
N SER A 57 -12.94 -3.40 8.06
CA SER A 57 -13.24 -3.86 9.42
C SER A 57 -14.70 -4.30 9.58
N GLU A 58 -15.64 -3.53 9.00
CA GLU A 58 -17.07 -3.85 9.02
C GLU A 58 -17.40 -5.13 8.22
N GLN A 59 -16.72 -5.35 7.09
CA GLN A 59 -16.97 -6.52 6.23
C GLN A 59 -16.32 -7.80 6.75
N LEU A 60 -15.12 -7.70 7.31
CA LEU A 60 -14.33 -8.85 7.75
C LEU A 60 -14.49 -9.17 9.24
N GLY A 61 -15.18 -8.31 10.02
CA GLY A 61 -15.43 -8.54 11.43
C GLY A 61 -14.20 -8.40 12.33
N GLN A 62 -13.07 -7.91 11.80
CA GLN A 62 -11.83 -7.70 12.55
C GLN A 62 -11.37 -6.24 12.48
N PRO A 63 -10.82 -5.69 13.56
CA PRO A 63 -10.33 -4.31 13.56
C PRO A 63 -9.24 -4.07 12.51
N VAL A 64 -9.29 -2.91 11.85
CA VAL A 64 -8.20 -2.39 11.01
C VAL A 64 -7.59 -1.17 11.69
N ILE A 65 -6.33 -1.28 12.11
CA ILE A 65 -5.59 -0.19 12.77
C ILE A 65 -4.74 0.54 11.76
N ILE A 66 -4.89 1.87 11.69
CA ILE A 66 -4.08 2.74 10.84
C ILE A 66 -2.82 3.16 11.60
N ASP A 67 -1.65 2.88 11.02
CA ASP A 67 -0.33 3.19 11.58
C ASP A 67 0.41 4.15 10.63
N ASN A 68 0.47 5.44 10.99
CA ASN A 68 1.13 6.46 10.20
C ASN A 68 2.65 6.41 10.44
N ARG A 69 3.43 5.98 9.43
CA ARG A 69 4.90 5.91 9.49
C ARG A 69 5.52 6.79 8.44
N THR A 70 5.78 8.03 8.80
CA THR A 70 6.37 9.05 7.92
C THR A 70 7.90 8.91 7.80
N GLY A 71 8.46 9.58 6.81
CA GLY A 71 9.90 9.77 6.66
C GLY A 71 10.45 9.29 5.31
N ALA A 72 11.49 10.01 4.85
CA ALA A 72 12.22 9.74 3.61
C ALA A 72 11.31 9.49 2.39
N GLY A 73 10.34 10.38 2.11
CA GLY A 73 9.42 10.24 0.98
C GLY A 73 8.49 9.01 1.09
N GLY A 74 8.24 8.51 2.32
CA GLY A 74 7.41 7.32 2.58
C GLY A 74 8.19 6.00 2.59
N THR A 75 9.50 6.02 2.32
CA THR A 75 10.29 4.78 2.23
C THR A 75 10.41 4.07 3.57
N LEU A 76 10.37 4.78 4.71
CA LEU A 76 10.43 4.16 6.04
C LEU A 76 9.17 3.33 6.34
N GLY A 77 7.99 3.88 6.06
CA GLY A 77 6.73 3.14 6.22
C GLY A 77 6.63 1.94 5.26
N THR A 78 7.00 2.16 4.02
CA THR A 78 7.01 1.12 2.98
C THR A 78 7.93 -0.04 3.35
N ARG A 79 9.16 0.24 3.81
CA ARG A 79 10.10 -0.77 4.30
C ARG A 79 9.54 -1.59 5.46
N ALA A 80 8.80 -0.96 6.36
CA ALA A 80 8.21 -1.67 7.50
C ALA A 80 7.19 -2.74 7.06
N VAL A 81 6.52 -2.55 5.92
CA VAL A 81 5.62 -3.57 5.34
C VAL A 81 6.41 -4.70 4.71
N VAL A 82 7.48 -4.41 3.97
CA VAL A 82 8.36 -5.44 3.39
C VAL A 82 8.98 -6.34 4.46
N GLN A 83 9.22 -5.80 5.66
CA GLN A 83 9.77 -6.55 6.78
C GLN A 83 8.73 -7.32 7.60
N ALA A 84 7.44 -7.13 7.31
CA ALA A 84 6.36 -7.85 7.97
C ALA A 84 6.16 -9.23 7.35
N GLU A 85 5.50 -10.13 8.08
CA GLU A 85 5.11 -11.44 7.55
C GLU A 85 4.13 -11.27 6.38
N PRO A 86 4.29 -12.02 5.28
CA PRO A 86 3.41 -11.91 4.10
C PRO A 86 2.11 -12.72 4.28
N ASP A 87 1.44 -12.53 5.41
CA ASP A 87 0.26 -13.28 5.86
C ASP A 87 -1.07 -12.51 5.67
N GLY A 88 -1.02 -11.33 5.04
CA GLY A 88 -2.18 -10.49 4.78
C GLY A 88 -2.61 -9.60 5.96
N TYR A 89 -1.97 -9.69 7.14
CA TYR A 89 -2.32 -8.86 8.29
C TYR A 89 -1.59 -7.51 8.34
N THR A 90 -0.64 -7.28 7.43
CA THR A 90 0.00 -5.98 7.29
C THR A 90 -0.23 -5.45 5.88
N LEU A 91 -1.01 -4.39 5.78
CA LEU A 91 -1.35 -3.72 4.53
C LEU A 91 -0.56 -2.42 4.38
N LEU A 92 -0.37 -1.98 3.14
CA LEU A 92 0.24 -0.70 2.81
C LEU A 92 -0.74 0.15 2.00
N MET A 93 -1.03 1.36 2.48
CA MET A 93 -1.73 2.37 1.69
C MET A 93 -0.70 3.31 1.07
N VAL A 94 -0.42 3.12 -0.21
CA VAL A 94 0.57 3.95 -0.93
C VAL A 94 -0.04 5.22 -1.51
N PHE A 95 0.82 6.16 -1.83
CA PHE A 95 0.53 7.40 -2.54
C PHE A 95 1.50 7.52 -3.75
N PRO A 96 1.29 8.46 -4.67
CA PRO A 96 2.00 8.45 -5.97
C PRO A 96 3.53 8.42 -5.91
N SER A 97 4.15 8.96 -4.86
CA SER A 97 5.61 8.89 -4.72
C SER A 97 6.16 7.47 -4.58
N HIS A 98 5.34 6.48 -4.21
CA HIS A 98 5.77 5.07 -4.21
C HIS A 98 6.28 4.63 -5.60
N ALA A 99 5.59 5.05 -6.65
CA ALA A 99 6.01 4.78 -8.03
C ALA A 99 7.20 5.63 -8.49
N ALA A 100 7.37 6.83 -7.92
CA ALA A 100 8.46 7.73 -8.27
C ALA A 100 9.76 7.43 -7.51
N ASN A 101 9.68 6.84 -6.33
CA ASN A 101 10.81 6.57 -5.44
C ASN A 101 11.97 5.80 -6.12
N PRO A 102 11.75 4.78 -6.98
CA PRO A 102 12.83 4.10 -7.68
C PRO A 102 13.69 5.03 -8.55
N ALA A 103 13.09 6.10 -9.10
CA ALA A 103 13.83 7.09 -9.90
C ALA A 103 14.51 8.18 -9.04
N LEU A 104 14.01 8.41 -7.83
CA LEU A 104 14.48 9.49 -6.95
C LEU A 104 15.60 9.04 -6.01
N TYR A 105 15.60 7.78 -5.60
CA TYR A 105 16.56 7.25 -4.63
C TYR A 105 17.50 6.26 -5.33
N ALA A 106 18.78 6.58 -5.34
CA ALA A 106 19.81 5.71 -5.90
C ALA A 106 19.86 4.31 -5.24
N LYS A 107 19.35 4.20 -4.02
CA LYS A 107 19.35 2.96 -3.25
C LYS A 107 18.08 2.88 -2.40
N LEU A 108 17.09 2.14 -2.86
CA LEU A 108 15.91 1.80 -2.08
C LEU A 108 16.15 0.51 -1.29
N PRO A 109 15.64 0.40 -0.06
CA PRO A 109 15.74 -0.81 0.74
C PRO A 109 14.67 -1.87 0.39
N TYR A 110 14.00 -1.74 -0.76
CA TYR A 110 12.95 -2.63 -1.27
C TYR A 110 12.79 -2.47 -2.79
N ASP A 111 12.17 -3.45 -3.42
CA ASP A 111 11.70 -3.39 -4.81
C ASP A 111 10.21 -3.00 -4.80
N SER A 112 9.89 -1.82 -5.39
CA SER A 112 8.52 -1.28 -5.37
C SER A 112 7.48 -2.14 -6.10
N GLU A 113 7.90 -3.07 -6.95
CA GLU A 113 7.01 -3.94 -7.72
C GLU A 113 7.00 -5.37 -7.15
N LYS A 114 8.17 -5.94 -6.83
CA LYS A 114 8.31 -7.36 -6.51
C LYS A 114 8.04 -7.71 -5.05
N ASP A 115 8.30 -6.75 -4.13
CA ASP A 115 8.13 -6.99 -2.70
C ASP A 115 6.69 -6.84 -2.21
N PHE A 116 5.75 -6.56 -3.12
CA PHE A 116 4.34 -6.30 -2.79
C PHE A 116 3.38 -7.10 -3.67
N ALA A 117 2.27 -7.53 -3.06
CA ALA A 117 1.12 -8.03 -3.77
C ALA A 117 0.07 -6.89 -3.89
N PRO A 118 -0.14 -6.30 -5.08
CA PRO A 118 -1.11 -5.23 -5.26
C PRO A 118 -2.54 -5.75 -5.09
N ILE A 119 -3.36 -5.02 -4.33
CA ILE A 119 -4.76 -5.40 -4.06
C ILE A 119 -5.69 -4.61 -4.97
N SER A 120 -5.68 -3.29 -4.86
CA SER A 120 -6.59 -2.41 -5.61
C SER A 120 -6.11 -0.97 -5.64
N MET A 121 -6.51 -0.25 -6.68
CA MET A 121 -6.41 1.20 -6.74
C MET A 121 -7.61 1.82 -6.02
N VAL A 122 -7.35 2.48 -4.88
CA VAL A 122 -8.41 3.06 -4.04
C VAL A 122 -9.05 4.28 -4.70
N THR A 123 -8.24 5.17 -5.27
CA THR A 123 -8.73 6.40 -5.92
C THR A 123 -7.70 6.98 -6.88
N LYS A 124 -8.15 7.91 -7.71
CA LYS A 124 -7.31 8.82 -8.50
C LYS A 124 -7.46 10.23 -7.95
N VAL A 125 -6.35 10.93 -7.78
CA VAL A 125 -6.30 12.31 -7.30
C VAL A 125 -5.69 13.18 -8.38
N SER A 126 -6.33 14.30 -8.68
CA SER A 126 -5.78 15.32 -9.56
C SER A 126 -5.07 16.38 -8.72
N GLU A 127 -3.91 16.83 -9.17
CA GLU A 127 -3.23 17.98 -8.59
C GLU A 127 -3.58 19.25 -9.35
N ILE A 128 -3.67 20.36 -8.62
CA ILE A 128 -3.95 21.68 -9.16
C ILE A 128 -2.78 22.60 -8.76
N LEU A 129 -2.20 23.24 -9.76
CA LEU A 129 -1.22 24.30 -9.53
C LEU A 129 -1.93 25.61 -9.23
N LEU A 130 -1.65 26.14 -8.05
CA LEU A 130 -2.24 27.40 -7.58
C LEU A 130 -1.15 28.47 -7.43
N VAL A 131 -1.46 29.68 -7.82
CA VAL A 131 -0.66 30.87 -7.57
C VAL A 131 -1.46 31.90 -6.79
N PRO A 132 -0.83 32.78 -5.99
CA PRO A 132 -1.55 33.88 -5.35
C PRO A 132 -2.23 34.77 -6.37
N ASN A 133 -3.35 35.40 -6.02
CA ASN A 133 -4.05 36.34 -6.89
C ASN A 133 -3.18 37.56 -7.30
N THR A 134 -2.16 37.85 -6.49
CA THR A 134 -1.15 38.91 -6.73
C THR A 134 -0.10 38.50 -7.77
N SER A 135 -0.04 37.21 -8.16
CA SER A 135 0.90 36.75 -9.17
C SER A 135 0.61 37.42 -10.53
N PRO A 136 1.65 37.89 -11.23
CA PRO A 136 1.50 38.40 -12.59
C PRO A 136 1.19 37.27 -13.59
N ALA A 137 1.63 36.04 -13.32
CA ALA A 137 1.40 34.90 -14.18
C ALA A 137 -0.07 34.43 -14.11
N LYS A 138 -0.71 34.32 -15.28
CA LYS A 138 -2.10 33.88 -15.45
C LYS A 138 -2.21 32.55 -16.21
N SER A 139 -1.09 32.00 -16.63
CA SER A 139 -0.96 30.70 -17.31
C SER A 139 0.30 29.98 -16.86
N VAL A 140 0.37 28.67 -17.13
CA VAL A 140 1.58 27.87 -16.84
C VAL A 140 2.78 28.39 -17.62
N THR A 141 2.58 28.79 -18.87
CA THR A 141 3.64 29.36 -19.73
C THR A 141 4.23 30.62 -19.10
N GLU A 142 3.37 31.54 -18.68
CA GLU A 142 3.79 32.79 -18.02
C GLU A 142 4.51 32.52 -16.67
N LEU A 143 4.06 31.50 -15.94
CA LEU A 143 4.70 31.10 -14.70
C LEU A 143 6.11 30.55 -14.94
N VAL A 144 6.29 29.73 -15.99
CA VAL A 144 7.61 29.21 -16.40
C VAL A 144 8.54 30.34 -16.84
N GLU A 145 8.02 31.31 -17.61
CA GLU A 145 8.79 32.49 -18.01
C GLU A 145 9.23 33.35 -16.81
N LEU A 146 8.33 33.50 -15.83
CA LEU A 146 8.62 34.19 -14.58
C LEU A 146 9.71 33.47 -13.77
N ALA A 147 9.58 32.14 -13.63
CA ALA A 147 10.55 31.31 -12.91
C ALA A 147 11.96 31.33 -13.54
N ARG A 148 12.04 31.57 -14.86
CA ARG A 148 13.35 31.74 -15.56
C ARG A 148 14.00 33.10 -15.29
N LYS A 149 13.21 34.10 -14.90
CA LYS A 149 13.70 35.47 -14.65
C LYS A 149 14.07 35.70 -13.19
N GLU A 150 13.35 35.03 -12.29
CA GLU A 150 13.54 35.20 -10.86
C GLU A 150 13.26 33.91 -10.08
N PRO A 151 13.95 33.68 -8.95
CA PRO A 151 13.68 32.52 -8.10
C PRO A 151 12.27 32.58 -7.52
N LEU A 152 11.48 31.54 -7.76
CA LEU A 152 10.17 31.37 -7.15
C LEU A 152 10.20 30.34 -6.03
N ASN A 153 9.44 30.63 -4.96
CA ASN A 153 9.22 29.68 -3.89
C ASN A 153 7.88 28.97 -4.09
N TYR A 154 7.87 27.66 -3.85
CA TYR A 154 6.64 26.88 -3.87
C TYR A 154 6.52 26.00 -2.64
N ALA A 155 5.31 25.61 -2.30
CA ALA A 155 5.01 24.68 -1.22
C ALA A 155 4.71 23.28 -1.77
N SER A 156 5.22 22.26 -1.11
CA SER A 156 4.91 20.87 -1.40
C SER A 156 4.69 20.08 -0.11
N VAL A 157 4.07 18.90 -0.22
CA VAL A 157 3.87 18.00 0.92
C VAL A 157 5.11 17.15 1.25
N GLY A 158 6.24 17.43 0.63
CA GLY A 158 7.53 16.82 0.92
C GLY A 158 8.27 16.33 -0.34
N VAL A 159 9.56 16.06 -0.16
CA VAL A 159 10.44 15.59 -1.23
C VAL A 159 9.92 14.28 -1.82
N GLY A 160 9.87 14.21 -3.16
CA GLY A 160 9.37 13.03 -3.88
C GLY A 160 7.86 12.94 -4.04
N SER A 161 7.08 13.89 -3.46
CA SER A 161 5.64 13.99 -3.75
C SER A 161 5.40 14.47 -5.19
N LEU A 162 4.21 14.25 -5.73
CA LEU A 162 3.83 14.83 -7.03
C LEU A 162 3.94 16.36 -6.99
N ALA A 163 3.48 17.00 -5.92
CA ALA A 163 3.60 18.44 -5.72
C ALA A 163 5.05 18.93 -5.65
N HIS A 164 6.02 18.06 -5.35
CA HIS A 164 7.44 18.37 -5.42
C HIS A 164 8.02 18.18 -6.82
N LEU A 165 7.50 17.22 -7.58
CA LEU A 165 8.04 16.84 -8.89
C LEU A 165 7.37 17.56 -10.07
N ALA A 166 6.13 18.05 -9.87
CA ALA A 166 5.34 18.68 -10.92
C ALA A 166 5.74 20.14 -11.28
N PRO A 167 6.27 20.97 -10.36
CA PRO A 167 6.73 22.32 -10.72
C PRO A 167 7.86 22.28 -11.74
N PRO A 168 7.87 23.21 -12.70
CA PRO A 168 8.86 23.31 -13.78
C PRO A 168 10.25 23.70 -13.27
#